data_054599ed6dfdfcad1f44db1d8eb81f76
#
_entry.id   054599ed6dfdfcad1f44db1d8eb81f76
#
_cell.length_a   1.000
_cell.length_b   1.000
_cell.length_c   1.000
_cell.angle_alpha   90.00
_cell.angle_beta   90.00
_cell.angle_gamma   90.00
#
_symmetry.space_group_name_H-M   'P 1'
#
loop_
_entity.id
_entity.type
_entity.pdbx_description
1 polymer ?
#
loop_
_entity_poly.entity_id
_entity_poly.type
_entity_poly.pdbx_seq_one_letter_code
_entity_poly.pdbx_strand_id
1 'polypeptide(L)'
;MKVLVTGSNGQLGNEMRRVATGLCGAHEFIFTDVAELDITDSAAVLAAAQGVDAIVNCAAYTNVDAAEDNEDVAYLINATAAANLAAAAKAEGALLVHVSTDYVFGGEGNTPRTEDLATSPLGAYGRTKLAGEQAIIDSGCRSVIIRTAWLYSIHGKNFVKTMLSLMASRPSLNVVFDQVGTPTYAGDLADVIGTILNTPSPSEGVYHYSNEGVCSSYDFAVAIGQLAGSPCAVNPCHSSEFPSKVERPAFSVLDKTKIRTTFNLTIPHWYSSLKRCVALLQSI
;
A
#
# COMPACT_ATOMS: atom_id res chain seq x y z
N MET A 1 -13.82 19.39 3.46
CA MET A 1 -14.34 18.14 2.88
C MET A 1 -14.61 17.15 4.00
N LYS A 2 -15.63 16.31 3.81
CA LYS A 2 -15.91 15.15 4.66
C LYS A 2 -15.29 13.91 4.01
N VAL A 3 -14.37 13.24 4.71
CA VAL A 3 -13.54 12.16 4.16
C VAL A 3 -13.83 10.86 4.91
N LEU A 4 -14.31 9.84 4.21
CA LEU A 4 -14.47 8.49 4.75
C LEU A 4 -13.19 7.68 4.53
N VAL A 5 -12.59 7.14 5.59
CA VAL A 5 -11.38 6.30 5.52
C VAL A 5 -11.75 4.89 5.95
N THR A 6 -11.58 3.90 5.05
CA THR A 6 -11.82 2.48 5.33
C THR A 6 -10.53 1.74 5.64
N GLY A 7 -10.59 0.65 6.40
CA GLY A 7 -9.39 -0.08 6.84
C GLY A 7 -8.52 0.73 7.80
N SER A 8 -9.17 1.53 8.65
CA SER A 8 -8.51 2.54 9.48
C SER A 8 -7.61 1.98 10.58
N ASN A 9 -7.73 0.70 10.92
CA ASN A 9 -6.88 0.02 11.90
C ASN A 9 -5.65 -0.65 11.26
N GLY A 10 -5.55 -0.64 9.92
CA GLY A 10 -4.40 -1.10 9.17
C GLY A 10 -3.20 -0.14 9.24
N GLN A 11 -2.09 -0.52 8.61
CA GLN A 11 -0.87 0.30 8.57
C GLN A 11 -1.15 1.71 8.03
N LEU A 12 -1.69 1.81 6.82
CA LEU A 12 -1.96 3.09 6.17
C LEU A 12 -3.09 3.85 6.86
N GLY A 13 -4.16 3.15 7.29
CA GLY A 13 -5.28 3.78 7.99
C GLY A 13 -4.84 4.50 9.28
N ASN A 14 -3.93 3.91 10.06
CA ASN A 14 -3.35 4.57 11.23
C ASN A 14 -2.50 5.79 10.85
N GLU A 15 -1.72 5.73 9.77
CA GLU A 15 -0.96 6.89 9.27
C GLU A 15 -1.89 8.00 8.74
N MET A 16 -3.06 7.65 8.18
CA MET A 16 -4.10 8.63 7.82
C MET A 16 -4.67 9.36 9.04
N ARG A 17 -4.72 8.74 10.23
CA ARG A 17 -5.11 9.45 11.48
C ARG A 17 -4.11 10.56 11.82
N ARG A 18 -2.81 10.34 11.58
CA ARG A 18 -1.76 11.37 11.75
C ARG A 18 -1.97 12.52 10.75
N VAL A 19 -2.24 12.19 9.49
CA VAL A 19 -2.52 13.20 8.44
C VAL A 19 -3.77 14.01 8.80
N ALA A 20 -4.84 13.35 9.26
CA ALA A 20 -6.06 14.02 9.69
C ALA A 20 -5.82 15.04 10.80
N THR A 21 -4.90 14.76 11.74
CA THR A 21 -4.53 15.72 12.79
C THR A 21 -3.89 16.97 12.20
N GLY A 22 -3.03 16.82 11.18
CA GLY A 22 -2.41 17.95 10.47
C GLY A 22 -3.36 18.75 9.59
N LEU A 23 -4.47 18.13 9.15
CA LEU A 23 -5.51 18.74 8.32
C LEU A 23 -6.75 19.16 9.14
N CYS A 24 -6.67 19.12 10.48
CA CYS A 24 -7.77 19.46 11.37
C CYS A 24 -8.25 20.91 11.11
N GLY A 25 -9.59 21.05 10.93
CA GLY A 25 -10.22 22.31 10.57
C GLY A 25 -10.38 22.54 9.06
N ALA A 26 -9.61 21.89 8.20
CA ALA A 26 -9.81 21.90 6.75
C ALA A 26 -10.70 20.74 6.28
N HIS A 27 -10.60 19.58 6.93
CA HIS A 27 -11.35 18.36 6.59
C HIS A 27 -11.90 17.69 7.85
N GLU A 28 -13.07 17.06 7.71
CA GLU A 28 -13.68 16.15 8.69
C GLU A 28 -13.38 14.72 8.25
N PHE A 29 -12.76 13.92 9.11
CA PHE A 29 -12.42 12.53 8.81
C PHE A 29 -13.29 11.55 9.61
N ILE A 30 -13.88 10.58 8.90
CA ILE A 30 -14.62 9.45 9.48
C ILE A 30 -13.77 8.20 9.25
N PHE A 31 -13.28 7.61 10.33
CA PHE A 31 -12.45 6.40 10.29
C PHE A 31 -13.30 5.17 10.59
N THR A 32 -13.29 4.21 9.66
CA THR A 32 -14.02 2.94 9.79
C THR A 32 -13.11 1.75 9.53
N ASP A 33 -13.41 0.65 10.19
CA ASP A 33 -12.85 -0.67 9.91
C ASP A 33 -14.00 -1.67 9.86
N VAL A 34 -13.71 -2.96 9.71
CA VAL A 34 -14.73 -4.01 9.52
C VAL A 34 -15.82 -4.01 10.60
N ALA A 35 -15.50 -3.61 11.81
CA ALA A 35 -16.47 -3.54 12.94
C ALA A 35 -17.49 -2.41 12.76
N GLU A 36 -17.08 -1.26 12.19
CA GLU A 36 -17.93 -0.10 11.97
C GLU A 36 -18.57 -0.12 10.58
N LEU A 37 -17.88 -0.65 9.57
CA LEU A 37 -18.32 -0.70 8.18
C LEU A 37 -17.73 -1.91 7.47
N ASP A 38 -18.54 -2.93 7.25
CA ASP A 38 -18.20 -4.01 6.31
C ASP A 38 -18.32 -3.49 4.87
N ILE A 39 -17.20 -3.25 4.21
CA ILE A 39 -17.16 -2.75 2.85
C ILE A 39 -17.65 -3.75 1.79
N THR A 40 -17.87 -5.01 2.19
CA THR A 40 -18.50 -6.02 1.30
C THR A 40 -20.03 -5.89 1.25
N ASP A 41 -20.63 -5.20 2.22
CA ASP A 41 -22.06 -4.85 2.22
C ASP A 41 -22.29 -3.54 1.45
N SER A 42 -22.81 -3.65 0.25
CA SER A 42 -23.05 -2.51 -0.64
C SER A 42 -24.06 -1.50 -0.06
N ALA A 43 -25.08 -1.96 0.69
CA ALA A 43 -26.07 -1.07 1.29
C ALA A 43 -25.46 -0.28 2.45
N ALA A 44 -24.65 -0.93 3.29
CA ALA A 44 -23.92 -0.27 4.37
C ALA A 44 -22.93 0.77 3.82
N VAL A 45 -22.20 0.46 2.73
CA VAL A 45 -21.26 1.37 2.07
C VAL A 45 -21.97 2.59 1.51
N LEU A 46 -23.10 2.42 0.81
CA LEU A 46 -23.92 3.52 0.29
C LEU A 46 -24.42 4.44 1.41
N ALA A 47 -24.89 3.85 2.51
CA ALA A 47 -25.36 4.63 3.67
C ALA A 47 -24.21 5.42 4.35
N ALA A 48 -23.04 4.80 4.51
CA ALA A 48 -21.87 5.44 5.14
C ALA A 48 -21.27 6.56 4.26
N ALA A 49 -21.44 6.48 2.95
CA ALA A 49 -20.92 7.47 2.01
C ALA A 49 -21.82 8.70 1.85
N GLN A 50 -23.00 8.76 2.45
CA GLN A 50 -23.91 9.90 2.30
C GLN A 50 -23.27 11.21 2.75
N GLY A 51 -23.26 12.19 1.85
CA GLY A 51 -22.69 13.53 2.07
C GLY A 51 -21.17 13.53 2.26
N VAL A 52 -20.46 12.50 1.79
CA VAL A 52 -19.00 12.39 1.80
C VAL A 52 -18.44 13.00 0.52
N ASP A 53 -17.39 13.83 0.65
CA ASP A 53 -16.69 14.46 -0.48
C ASP A 53 -15.55 13.57 -1.04
N ALA A 54 -14.97 12.72 -0.20
CA ALA A 54 -13.92 11.79 -0.60
C ALA A 54 -13.95 10.49 0.21
N ILE A 55 -13.58 9.38 -0.43
CA ILE A 55 -13.37 8.06 0.19
C ILE A 55 -11.91 7.68 0.01
N VAL A 56 -11.22 7.34 1.10
CA VAL A 56 -9.86 6.79 1.09
C VAL A 56 -9.92 5.33 1.47
N ASN A 57 -9.74 4.45 0.49
CA ASN A 57 -9.76 3.01 0.73
C ASN A 57 -8.37 2.48 1.08
N CYS A 58 -8.13 2.24 2.37
CA CYS A 58 -6.95 1.57 2.91
C CYS A 58 -7.19 0.08 3.21
N ALA A 59 -8.43 -0.40 3.07
CA ALA A 59 -8.78 -1.79 3.33
C ALA A 59 -8.37 -2.69 2.16
N ALA A 60 -7.77 -3.83 2.47
CA ALA A 60 -7.43 -4.87 1.50
C ALA A 60 -7.13 -6.20 2.19
N TYR A 61 -7.35 -7.30 1.50
CA TYR A 61 -6.77 -8.60 1.83
C TYR A 61 -5.33 -8.63 1.33
N THR A 62 -4.34 -8.49 2.24
CA THR A 62 -2.93 -8.27 1.88
C THR A 62 -2.01 -9.47 2.12
N ASN A 63 -2.52 -10.57 2.68
CA ASN A 63 -1.70 -11.77 2.88
C ASN A 63 -1.57 -12.53 1.56
N VAL A 64 -0.43 -12.35 0.88
CA VAL A 64 -0.14 -12.89 -0.44
C VAL A 64 -0.25 -14.41 -0.48
N ASP A 65 0.38 -15.10 0.50
CA ASP A 65 0.38 -16.57 0.54
C ASP A 65 -1.01 -17.14 0.88
N ALA A 66 -1.73 -16.50 1.82
CA ALA A 66 -3.07 -16.94 2.19
C ALA A 66 -4.14 -16.62 1.12
N ALA A 67 -3.88 -15.66 0.24
CA ALA A 67 -4.78 -15.35 -0.88
C ALA A 67 -4.90 -16.52 -1.87
N GLU A 68 -3.84 -17.33 -2.05
CA GLU A 68 -3.89 -18.52 -2.90
C GLU A 68 -4.82 -19.60 -2.35
N ASP A 69 -4.94 -19.69 -1.02
CA ASP A 69 -5.85 -20.66 -0.38
C ASP A 69 -7.29 -20.11 -0.25
N ASN A 70 -7.44 -18.80 -0.31
CA ASN A 70 -8.70 -18.09 -0.02
C ASN A 70 -8.97 -17.03 -1.08
N GLU A 71 -8.83 -17.37 -2.37
CA GLU A 71 -8.99 -16.42 -3.48
C GLU A 71 -10.39 -15.78 -3.49
N ASP A 72 -11.43 -16.54 -3.16
CA ASP A 72 -12.80 -16.00 -3.08
C ASP A 72 -12.94 -14.91 -2.03
N VAL A 73 -12.33 -15.09 -0.85
CA VAL A 73 -12.32 -14.07 0.21
C VAL A 73 -11.47 -12.88 -0.19
N ALA A 74 -10.32 -13.13 -0.81
CA ALA A 74 -9.47 -12.07 -1.33
C ALA A 74 -10.19 -11.27 -2.43
N TYR A 75 -10.92 -11.93 -3.33
CA TYR A 75 -11.73 -11.29 -4.37
C TYR A 75 -12.87 -10.46 -3.78
N LEU A 76 -13.58 -11.00 -2.80
CA LEU A 76 -14.65 -10.27 -2.11
C LEU A 76 -14.16 -8.96 -1.52
N ILE A 77 -13.00 -8.97 -0.84
CA ILE A 77 -12.43 -7.78 -0.17
C ILE A 77 -11.72 -6.85 -1.17
N ASN A 78 -10.95 -7.39 -2.12
CA ASN A 78 -10.11 -6.59 -3.01
C ASN A 78 -10.85 -6.09 -4.25
N ALA A 79 -11.85 -6.83 -4.75
CA ALA A 79 -12.58 -6.50 -5.97
C ALA A 79 -14.02 -6.08 -5.70
N THR A 80 -14.84 -6.94 -5.08
CA THR A 80 -16.25 -6.63 -4.85
C THR A 80 -16.43 -5.42 -3.93
N ALA A 81 -15.68 -5.36 -2.82
CA ALA A 81 -15.75 -4.20 -1.94
C ALA A 81 -15.21 -2.91 -2.60
N ALA A 82 -14.19 -3.01 -3.47
CA ALA A 82 -13.73 -1.86 -4.26
C ALA A 82 -14.82 -1.35 -5.22
N ALA A 83 -15.60 -2.27 -5.85
CA ALA A 83 -16.75 -1.92 -6.68
C ALA A 83 -17.85 -1.22 -5.86
N ASN A 84 -18.14 -1.70 -4.64
CA ASN A 84 -19.11 -1.06 -3.74
C ASN A 84 -18.71 0.38 -3.39
N LEU A 85 -17.44 0.59 -3.04
CA LEU A 85 -16.90 1.92 -2.75
C LEU A 85 -16.95 2.84 -3.97
N ALA A 86 -16.65 2.30 -5.16
CA ALA A 86 -16.73 3.06 -6.41
C ALA A 86 -18.17 3.46 -6.76
N ALA A 87 -19.14 2.56 -6.57
CA ALA A 87 -20.55 2.86 -6.75
C ALA A 87 -21.04 3.95 -5.79
N ALA A 88 -20.64 3.88 -4.53
CA ALA A 88 -20.98 4.89 -3.52
C ALA A 88 -20.32 6.25 -3.84
N ALA A 89 -19.02 6.25 -4.20
CA ALA A 89 -18.33 7.46 -4.61
C ALA A 89 -19.01 8.12 -5.82
N LYS A 90 -19.43 7.31 -6.81
CA LYS A 90 -20.17 7.82 -7.98
C LYS A 90 -21.51 8.42 -7.61
N ALA A 91 -22.27 7.78 -6.71
CA ALA A 91 -23.58 8.26 -6.28
C ALA A 91 -23.50 9.63 -5.58
N GLU A 92 -22.44 9.86 -4.79
CA GLU A 92 -22.21 11.11 -4.06
C GLU A 92 -21.40 12.16 -4.85
N GLY A 93 -20.85 11.81 -6.03
CA GLY A 93 -19.89 12.63 -6.76
C GLY A 93 -18.55 12.78 -6.03
N ALA A 94 -18.27 11.90 -5.08
CA ALA A 94 -17.07 11.91 -4.24
C ALA A 94 -15.83 11.44 -5.00
N LEU A 95 -14.65 11.85 -4.55
CA LEU A 95 -13.36 11.33 -5.01
C LEU A 95 -13.06 10.00 -4.31
N LEU A 96 -12.79 8.93 -5.05
CA LEU A 96 -12.26 7.67 -4.50
C LEU A 96 -10.73 7.62 -4.64
N VAL A 97 -10.00 7.63 -3.52
CA VAL A 97 -8.57 7.32 -3.48
C VAL A 97 -8.41 5.86 -3.06
N HIS A 98 -7.95 5.03 -3.99
CA HIS A 98 -7.82 3.58 -3.77
C HIS A 98 -6.35 3.14 -3.81
N VAL A 99 -5.92 2.37 -2.81
CA VAL A 99 -4.55 1.85 -2.77
C VAL A 99 -4.50 0.44 -3.36
N SER A 100 -3.68 0.28 -4.39
CA SER A 100 -3.40 -0.97 -5.09
C SER A 100 -1.94 -1.41 -4.88
N THR A 101 -1.42 -2.30 -5.72
CA THR A 101 -0.17 -3.01 -5.52
C THR A 101 0.68 -3.13 -6.80
N ASP A 102 1.99 -3.26 -6.63
CA ASP A 102 2.96 -3.67 -7.66
C ASP A 102 2.76 -5.12 -8.13
N TYR A 103 2.07 -5.97 -7.36
CA TYR A 103 1.76 -7.37 -7.72
C TYR A 103 0.81 -7.50 -8.91
N VAL A 104 0.30 -6.40 -9.46
CA VAL A 104 -0.40 -6.42 -10.76
C VAL A 104 0.53 -6.69 -11.93
N PHE A 105 1.86 -6.63 -11.73
CA PHE A 105 2.89 -6.94 -12.72
C PHE A 105 3.57 -8.29 -12.45
N GLY A 106 4.00 -8.98 -13.52
CA GLY A 106 4.63 -10.30 -13.44
C GLY A 106 6.08 -10.31 -12.95
N GLY A 107 6.76 -9.17 -12.89
CA GLY A 107 8.13 -9.08 -12.39
C GLY A 107 9.23 -9.38 -13.41
N GLU A 108 8.92 -9.62 -14.68
CA GLU A 108 9.88 -9.85 -15.75
C GLU A 108 10.62 -8.54 -16.14
N GLY A 109 11.87 -8.68 -16.60
CA GLY A 109 12.70 -7.54 -17.01
C GLY A 109 13.29 -6.76 -15.82
N ASN A 110 13.92 -5.62 -16.11
CA ASN A 110 14.73 -4.85 -15.16
C ASN A 110 14.54 -3.32 -15.27
N THR A 111 13.46 -2.89 -15.91
CA THR A 111 13.12 -1.46 -16.03
C THR A 111 11.95 -1.11 -15.11
N PRO A 112 11.95 0.08 -14.49
CA PRO A 112 10.83 0.52 -13.68
C PRO A 112 9.50 0.46 -14.44
N ARG A 113 8.45 -0.02 -13.75
CA ARG A 113 7.11 -0.21 -14.31
C ARG A 113 6.40 1.12 -14.42
N THR A 114 5.95 1.49 -15.61
CA THR A 114 5.09 2.66 -15.83
C THR A 114 3.61 2.26 -15.71
N GLU A 115 2.73 3.24 -15.53
CA GLU A 115 1.30 2.99 -15.31
C GLU A 115 0.58 2.43 -16.54
N ASP A 116 1.12 2.67 -17.72
CA ASP A 116 0.61 2.21 -19.03
C ASP A 116 1.15 0.83 -19.45
N LEU A 117 2.11 0.27 -18.68
CA LEU A 117 2.60 -1.08 -18.93
C LEU A 117 1.47 -2.11 -18.71
N ALA A 118 1.37 -3.08 -19.61
CA ALA A 118 0.40 -4.17 -19.49
C ALA A 118 0.60 -4.94 -18.18
N THR A 119 -0.50 -5.16 -17.47
CA THR A 119 -0.50 -5.93 -16.21
C THR A 119 -0.51 -7.42 -16.48
N SER A 120 0.16 -8.22 -15.64
CA SER A 120 0.27 -9.68 -15.75
C SER A 120 0.48 -10.31 -14.36
N PRO A 121 -0.52 -10.26 -13.46
CA PRO A 121 -0.36 -10.70 -12.08
C PRO A 121 -0.10 -12.22 -12.00
N LEU A 122 0.91 -12.64 -11.22
CA LEU A 122 1.29 -14.05 -11.07
C LEU A 122 0.38 -14.79 -10.08
N GLY A 123 -0.05 -14.16 -8.98
CA GLY A 123 -0.78 -14.80 -7.90
C GLY A 123 -2.18 -14.20 -7.65
N ALA A 124 -2.97 -14.88 -6.82
CA ALA A 124 -4.34 -14.50 -6.46
C ALA A 124 -4.43 -13.09 -5.86
N TYR A 125 -3.48 -12.71 -5.02
CA TYR A 125 -3.43 -11.34 -4.49
C TYR A 125 -3.37 -10.29 -5.60
N GLY A 126 -2.44 -10.44 -6.55
CA GLY A 126 -2.30 -9.52 -7.68
C GLY A 126 -3.54 -9.51 -8.57
N ARG A 127 -4.10 -10.71 -8.89
CA ARG A 127 -5.33 -10.84 -9.70
C ARG A 127 -6.52 -10.14 -9.05
N THR A 128 -6.75 -10.36 -7.76
CA THR A 128 -7.89 -9.76 -7.05
C THR A 128 -7.76 -8.26 -6.87
N LYS A 129 -6.53 -7.74 -6.63
CA LYS A 129 -6.27 -6.29 -6.59
C LYS A 129 -6.50 -5.65 -7.97
N LEU A 130 -6.02 -6.27 -9.04
CA LEU A 130 -6.25 -5.78 -10.42
C LEU A 130 -7.74 -5.78 -10.79
N ALA A 131 -8.49 -6.80 -10.38
CA ALA A 131 -9.94 -6.84 -10.58
C ALA A 131 -10.63 -5.66 -9.86
N GLY A 132 -10.14 -5.27 -8.67
CA GLY A 132 -10.62 -4.08 -7.97
C GLY A 132 -10.31 -2.78 -8.70
N GLU A 133 -9.09 -2.62 -9.25
CA GLU A 133 -8.76 -1.47 -10.11
C GLU A 133 -9.71 -1.37 -11.30
N GLN A 134 -9.94 -2.51 -11.99
CA GLN A 134 -10.82 -2.55 -13.15
C GLN A 134 -12.27 -2.19 -12.80
N ALA A 135 -12.79 -2.71 -11.67
CA ALA A 135 -14.12 -2.37 -11.20
C ALA A 135 -14.29 -0.87 -10.90
N ILE A 136 -13.27 -0.23 -10.33
CA ILE A 136 -13.26 1.22 -10.11
C ILE A 136 -13.28 1.98 -11.43
N ILE A 137 -12.41 1.61 -12.37
CA ILE A 137 -12.32 2.25 -13.70
C ILE A 137 -13.64 2.11 -14.46
N ASP A 138 -14.21 0.91 -14.52
CA ASP A 138 -15.46 0.60 -15.24
C ASP A 138 -16.67 1.31 -14.62
N SER A 139 -16.63 1.60 -13.31
CA SER A 139 -17.69 2.37 -12.64
C SER A 139 -17.84 3.79 -13.18
N GLY A 140 -16.75 4.37 -13.69
CA GLY A 140 -16.68 5.77 -14.11
C GLY A 140 -16.85 6.74 -12.95
N CYS A 141 -16.54 6.36 -11.71
CA CYS A 141 -16.44 7.30 -10.58
C CYS A 141 -15.14 8.11 -10.69
N ARG A 142 -15.13 9.28 -10.08
CA ARG A 142 -13.90 10.08 -9.93
C ARG A 142 -12.92 9.31 -9.04
N SER A 143 -11.76 8.97 -9.56
CA SER A 143 -10.84 8.13 -8.80
C SER A 143 -9.35 8.43 -9.04
N VAL A 144 -8.57 8.24 -7.98
CA VAL A 144 -7.11 8.17 -7.99
C VAL A 144 -6.73 6.81 -7.42
N ILE A 145 -6.20 5.94 -8.27
CA ILE A 145 -5.73 4.60 -7.89
C ILE A 145 -4.22 4.68 -7.72
N ILE A 146 -3.69 4.31 -6.56
CA ILE A 146 -2.26 4.37 -6.25
C ILE A 146 -1.73 2.94 -6.08
N ARG A 147 -0.95 2.45 -7.04
CA ARG A 147 -0.19 1.21 -6.88
C ARG A 147 1.04 1.49 -6.04
N THR A 148 1.24 0.71 -4.99
CA THR A 148 2.37 0.82 -4.07
C THR A 148 3.07 -0.52 -3.89
N ALA A 149 4.26 -0.52 -3.29
CA ALA A 149 5.09 -1.71 -3.10
C ALA A 149 5.66 -1.75 -1.68
N TRP A 150 5.83 -2.94 -1.10
CA TRP A 150 6.58 -3.22 0.14
C TRP A 150 6.22 -2.27 1.29
N LEU A 151 4.93 -2.08 1.54
CA LEU A 151 4.41 -1.15 2.54
C LEU A 151 4.81 -1.57 3.96
N TYR A 152 5.37 -0.63 4.72
CA TYR A 152 5.69 -0.80 6.12
C TYR A 152 5.34 0.44 6.95
N SER A 153 5.16 0.24 8.26
CA SER A 153 4.81 1.29 9.23
C SER A 153 5.22 0.85 10.63
N ILE A 154 5.12 1.76 11.59
CA ILE A 154 5.18 1.44 13.02
C ILE A 154 3.95 0.62 13.47
N HIS A 155 2.87 0.65 12.69
CA HIS A 155 1.61 -0.06 12.95
C HIS A 155 1.55 -1.41 12.24
N GLY A 156 0.71 -2.33 12.74
CA GLY A 156 0.41 -3.61 12.13
C GLY A 156 1.62 -4.56 12.03
N LYS A 157 1.48 -5.62 11.24
CA LYS A 157 2.55 -6.56 10.89
C LYS A 157 3.17 -6.15 9.56
N ASN A 158 4.49 -6.13 9.48
CA ASN A 158 5.22 -5.81 8.25
C ASN A 158 6.67 -6.37 8.31
N PHE A 159 7.39 -6.25 7.21
CA PHE A 159 8.74 -6.78 7.08
C PHE A 159 9.71 -6.15 8.10
N VAL A 160 9.65 -4.84 8.35
CA VAL A 160 10.54 -4.17 9.31
C VAL A 160 10.37 -4.74 10.71
N LYS A 161 9.14 -4.84 11.21
CA LYS A 161 8.85 -5.38 12.55
C LYS A 161 9.20 -6.87 12.64
N THR A 162 8.98 -7.62 11.56
CA THR A 162 9.37 -9.04 11.49
C THR A 162 10.88 -9.19 11.59
N MET A 163 11.67 -8.41 10.81
CA MET A 163 13.12 -8.45 10.87
C MET A 163 13.64 -8.06 12.25
N LEU A 164 13.15 -6.98 12.85
CA LEU A 164 13.54 -6.58 14.21
C LEU A 164 13.28 -7.68 15.24
N SER A 165 12.12 -8.34 15.18
CA SER A 165 11.78 -9.45 16.09
C SER A 165 12.69 -10.67 15.89
N LEU A 166 12.97 -11.03 14.64
CA LEU A 166 13.86 -12.16 14.32
C LEU A 166 15.31 -11.87 14.73
N MET A 167 15.80 -10.67 14.46
CA MET A 167 17.15 -10.23 14.83
C MET A 167 17.38 -10.15 16.34
N ALA A 168 16.33 -9.91 17.12
CA ALA A 168 16.40 -9.93 18.58
C ALA A 168 16.57 -11.34 19.17
N SER A 169 16.16 -12.38 18.42
CA SER A 169 16.12 -13.79 18.90
C SER A 169 17.09 -14.74 18.20
N ARG A 170 17.76 -14.30 17.13
CA ARG A 170 18.62 -15.16 16.30
C ARG A 170 19.99 -14.53 16.08
N PRO A 171 21.08 -15.33 16.06
CA PRO A 171 22.42 -14.84 15.77
C PRO A 171 22.62 -14.50 14.28
N SER A 172 21.83 -15.12 13.39
CA SER A 172 21.89 -14.87 11.96
C SER A 172 20.55 -15.14 11.26
N LEU A 173 20.32 -14.48 10.11
CA LEU A 173 19.17 -14.63 9.24
C LEU A 173 19.64 -14.76 7.79
N ASN A 174 18.96 -15.61 7.00
CA ASN A 174 19.10 -15.63 5.55
C ASN A 174 17.94 -14.84 4.94
N VAL A 175 18.24 -13.92 4.04
CA VAL A 175 17.25 -13.06 3.39
C VAL A 175 17.49 -13.02 1.88
N VAL A 176 16.42 -13.13 1.13
CA VAL A 176 16.44 -13.17 -0.34
C VAL A 176 17.02 -11.88 -0.93
N PHE A 177 18.00 -12.01 -1.85
CA PHE A 177 18.65 -10.88 -2.49
C PHE A 177 18.29 -10.70 -3.98
N ASP A 178 17.69 -11.71 -4.62
CA ASP A 178 17.31 -11.74 -6.04
C ASP A 178 15.83 -11.29 -6.28
N GLN A 179 15.21 -10.69 -5.28
CA GLN A 179 13.95 -9.94 -5.39
C GLN A 179 14.22 -8.47 -5.13
N VAL A 180 13.95 -7.64 -6.13
CA VAL A 180 14.31 -6.22 -6.17
C VAL A 180 13.05 -5.35 -6.28
N GLY A 181 12.92 -4.39 -5.40
CA GLY A 181 11.78 -3.48 -5.35
C GLY A 181 12.12 -2.17 -4.64
N THR A 182 11.11 -1.47 -4.19
CA THR A 182 11.28 -0.26 -3.37
C THR A 182 10.36 -0.31 -2.17
N PRO A 183 10.90 -0.24 -0.94
CA PRO A 183 10.08 -0.14 0.26
C PRO A 183 9.30 1.17 0.28
N THR A 184 8.07 1.14 0.80
CA THR A 184 7.21 2.31 0.98
C THR A 184 6.87 2.47 2.45
N TYR A 185 7.27 3.59 3.05
CA TYR A 185 6.81 3.97 4.39
C TYR A 185 5.36 4.48 4.29
N ALA A 186 4.45 3.85 5.02
CA ALA A 186 3.03 4.20 4.97
C ALA A 186 2.75 5.64 5.41
N GLY A 187 3.61 6.21 6.27
CA GLY A 187 3.55 7.62 6.64
C GLY A 187 3.75 8.56 5.45
N ASP A 188 4.71 8.23 4.57
CA ASP A 188 4.95 9.04 3.36
C ASP A 188 3.81 8.88 2.34
N LEU A 189 3.27 7.67 2.18
CA LEU A 189 2.10 7.44 1.33
C LEU A 189 0.87 8.19 1.86
N ALA A 190 0.67 8.22 3.18
CA ALA A 190 -0.42 8.98 3.79
C ALA A 190 -0.28 10.49 3.54
N ASP A 191 0.94 11.05 3.59
CA ASP A 191 1.20 12.46 3.27
C ASP A 191 0.87 12.78 1.80
N VAL A 192 1.17 11.85 0.88
CA VAL A 192 0.78 11.98 -0.54
C VAL A 192 -0.75 11.95 -0.71
N ILE A 193 -1.45 11.04 -0.02
CA ILE A 193 -2.91 11.02 -0.04
C ILE A 193 -3.47 12.34 0.51
N GLY A 194 -2.91 12.86 1.60
CA GLY A 194 -3.25 14.18 2.13
C GLY A 194 -3.05 15.31 1.11
N THR A 195 -1.98 15.27 0.32
CA THR A 195 -1.73 16.22 -0.76
C THR A 195 -2.79 16.11 -1.87
N ILE A 196 -3.16 14.88 -2.26
CA ILE A 196 -4.22 14.64 -3.26
C ILE A 196 -5.55 15.20 -2.77
N LEU A 197 -5.93 14.95 -1.50
CA LEU A 197 -7.15 15.46 -0.90
C LEU A 197 -7.20 17.01 -0.84
N ASN A 198 -6.04 17.67 -0.67
CA ASN A 198 -5.92 19.13 -0.67
C ASN A 198 -5.83 19.74 -2.07
N THR A 199 -5.66 18.93 -3.12
CA THR A 199 -5.56 19.43 -4.49
C THR A 199 -6.97 19.73 -5.02
N PRO A 200 -7.29 20.99 -5.41
CA PRO A 200 -8.55 21.29 -6.06
C PRO A 200 -8.68 20.51 -7.39
N SER A 201 -9.72 19.68 -7.53
CA SER A 201 -9.94 18.87 -8.73
C SER A 201 -8.70 18.03 -9.10
N PRO A 202 -8.28 17.08 -8.26
CA PRO A 202 -7.10 16.27 -8.54
C PRO A 202 -7.27 15.49 -9.85
N SER A 203 -6.17 15.34 -10.59
CA SER A 203 -6.16 14.59 -11.84
C SER A 203 -6.43 13.11 -11.56
N GLU A 204 -7.47 12.58 -12.17
CA GLU A 204 -7.92 11.20 -12.03
C GLU A 204 -7.02 10.21 -12.77
N GLY A 205 -7.04 8.94 -12.37
CA GLY A 205 -6.33 7.87 -13.04
C GLY A 205 -5.50 6.98 -12.13
N VAL A 206 -4.70 6.10 -12.77
CA VAL A 206 -3.77 5.21 -12.07
C VAL A 206 -2.42 5.91 -11.92
N TYR A 207 -1.84 5.78 -10.75
CA TYR A 207 -0.55 6.34 -10.36
C TYR A 207 0.30 5.30 -9.63
N HIS A 208 1.60 5.45 -9.70
CA HIS A 208 2.54 4.66 -8.93
C HIS A 208 3.17 5.49 -7.81
N TYR A 209 3.25 4.92 -6.60
CA TYR A 209 3.95 5.54 -5.49
C TYR A 209 4.72 4.50 -4.68
N SER A 210 6.00 4.74 -4.49
CA SER A 210 6.87 4.15 -3.47
C SER A 210 7.90 5.21 -3.06
N ASN A 211 8.68 4.98 -2.01
CA ASN A 211 9.83 5.86 -1.74
C ASN A 211 10.82 5.82 -2.91
N GLU A 212 11.75 6.78 -3.01
CA GLU A 212 12.80 6.76 -4.04
C GLU A 212 13.90 5.74 -3.72
N GLY A 213 14.62 5.32 -4.77
CA GLY A 213 15.69 4.33 -4.69
C GLY A 213 15.19 2.91 -4.95
N VAL A 214 16.10 1.96 -4.90
CA VAL A 214 15.88 0.54 -5.19
C VAL A 214 16.73 -0.28 -4.24
N CYS A 215 16.22 -1.42 -3.77
CA CYS A 215 16.98 -2.37 -2.97
C CYS A 215 16.43 -3.79 -3.11
N SER A 216 17.22 -4.80 -2.76
CA SER A 216 16.73 -6.14 -2.53
C SER A 216 16.11 -6.27 -1.13
N SER A 217 15.37 -7.36 -0.89
CA SER A 217 14.90 -7.70 0.46
C SER A 217 16.07 -7.85 1.43
N TYR A 218 17.21 -8.38 0.96
CA TYR A 218 18.45 -8.49 1.73
C TYR A 218 19.00 -7.12 2.12
N ASP A 219 19.15 -6.18 1.17
CA ASP A 219 19.65 -4.83 1.47
C ASP A 219 18.74 -4.11 2.48
N PHE A 220 17.42 -4.30 2.33
CA PHE A 220 16.44 -3.72 3.26
C PHE A 220 16.60 -4.30 4.67
N ALA A 221 16.79 -5.64 4.81
CA ALA A 221 17.03 -6.29 6.09
C ALA A 221 18.36 -5.84 6.74
N VAL A 222 19.45 -5.72 5.96
CA VAL A 222 20.73 -5.20 6.42
C VAL A 222 20.57 -3.78 6.96
N ALA A 223 19.88 -2.90 6.23
CA ALA A 223 19.63 -1.53 6.66
C ALA A 223 18.80 -1.47 7.96
N ILE A 224 17.78 -2.33 8.12
CA ILE A 224 17.00 -2.45 9.35
C ILE A 224 17.91 -2.82 10.54
N GLY A 225 18.75 -3.84 10.37
CA GLY A 225 19.67 -4.29 11.40
C GLY A 225 20.68 -3.20 11.82
N GLN A 226 21.27 -2.51 10.85
CA GLN A 226 22.20 -1.40 11.10
C GLN A 226 21.56 -0.25 11.86
N LEU A 227 20.36 0.17 11.43
CA LEU A 227 19.62 1.25 12.07
C LEU A 227 19.15 0.89 13.50
N ALA A 228 18.87 -0.38 13.73
CA ALA A 228 18.48 -0.89 15.05
C ALA A 228 19.68 -1.18 15.97
N GLY A 229 20.91 -1.14 15.47
CA GLY A 229 22.10 -1.53 16.23
C GLY A 229 22.13 -3.03 16.56
N SER A 230 21.52 -3.88 15.73
CA SER A 230 21.43 -5.32 15.96
C SER A 230 22.75 -6.03 15.66
N PRO A 231 23.22 -6.95 16.54
CA PRO A 231 24.39 -7.78 16.28
C PRO A 231 24.10 -8.98 15.36
N CYS A 232 22.84 -9.20 14.97
CA CYS A 232 22.44 -10.34 14.15
C CYS A 232 23.06 -10.24 12.74
N ALA A 233 23.74 -11.29 12.30
CA ALA A 233 24.29 -11.37 10.95
C ALA A 233 23.15 -11.60 9.93
N VAL A 234 23.10 -10.77 8.88
CA VAL A 234 22.15 -10.96 7.77
C VAL A 234 22.95 -11.50 6.57
N ASN A 235 22.57 -12.68 6.08
CA ASN A 235 23.23 -13.35 4.95
C ASN A 235 22.30 -13.32 3.72
N PRO A 236 22.84 -13.10 2.51
CA PRO A 236 22.06 -13.23 1.29
C PRO A 236 21.76 -14.69 0.98
N CYS A 237 20.57 -14.95 0.43
CA CYS A 237 20.22 -16.25 -0.16
C CYS A 237 19.39 -16.03 -1.44
N HIS A 238 19.34 -17.05 -2.31
CA HIS A 238 18.47 -17.04 -3.48
C HIS A 238 17.01 -17.36 -3.11
N SER A 239 16.08 -16.90 -3.92
CA SER A 239 14.66 -17.24 -3.79
C SER A 239 14.43 -18.76 -3.86
N SER A 240 15.24 -19.48 -4.64
CA SER A 240 15.21 -20.94 -4.75
C SER A 240 15.58 -21.67 -3.44
N GLU A 241 16.33 -21.01 -2.54
CA GLU A 241 16.71 -21.53 -1.22
C GLU A 241 15.68 -21.21 -0.14
N PHE A 242 14.72 -20.32 -0.46
CA PHE A 242 13.68 -19.87 0.46
C PHE A 242 12.30 -20.23 -0.09
N PRO A 243 11.74 -21.41 0.28
CA PRO A 243 10.45 -21.85 -0.24
C PRO A 243 9.36 -20.82 0.02
N SER A 244 8.71 -20.38 -1.03
CA SER A 244 7.53 -19.51 -1.00
C SER A 244 6.39 -20.22 -1.71
N LYS A 245 5.17 -20.08 -1.18
CA LYS A 245 3.98 -20.68 -1.80
C LYS A 245 3.63 -19.98 -3.12
N VAL A 246 3.91 -18.69 -3.19
CA VAL A 246 3.64 -17.83 -4.34
C VAL A 246 4.95 -17.40 -4.97
N GLU A 247 5.03 -17.48 -6.28
CA GLU A 247 6.12 -16.85 -7.02
C GLU A 247 6.03 -15.32 -6.84
N ARG A 248 7.12 -14.75 -6.32
CA ARG A 248 7.19 -13.30 -6.11
C ARG A 248 7.92 -12.65 -7.27
N PRO A 249 7.48 -11.45 -7.70
CA PRO A 249 8.17 -10.73 -8.76
C PRO A 249 9.65 -10.53 -8.45
N ALA A 250 10.55 -10.95 -9.38
CA ALA A 250 11.97 -10.72 -9.23
C ALA A 250 12.33 -9.22 -9.30
N PHE A 251 11.54 -8.44 -10.06
CA PHE A 251 11.71 -6.99 -10.19
C PHE A 251 10.35 -6.29 -10.13
N SER A 252 10.11 -5.51 -9.08
CA SER A 252 8.83 -4.82 -8.83
C SER A 252 8.98 -3.30 -8.67
N VAL A 253 10.06 -2.71 -9.16
CA VAL A 253 10.30 -1.27 -9.07
C VAL A 253 9.27 -0.49 -9.90
N LEU A 254 8.57 0.44 -9.25
CA LEU A 254 7.58 1.31 -9.89
C LEU A 254 8.24 2.62 -10.38
N ASP A 255 7.89 3.08 -11.58
CA ASP A 255 8.17 4.45 -12.02
C ASP A 255 7.18 5.40 -11.35
N LYS A 256 7.68 6.45 -10.72
CA LYS A 256 6.91 7.45 -9.96
C LYS A 256 6.83 8.79 -10.64
N THR A 257 7.29 8.87 -11.89
CA THR A 257 7.38 10.14 -12.63
C THR A 257 6.01 10.80 -12.75
N LYS A 258 4.97 10.02 -13.08
CA LYS A 258 3.61 10.53 -13.26
C LYS A 258 3.07 11.17 -11.98
N ILE A 259 3.07 10.48 -10.85
CA ILE A 259 2.54 11.03 -9.60
C ILE A 259 3.35 12.24 -9.11
N ARG A 260 4.67 12.16 -9.23
CA ARG A 260 5.59 13.23 -8.84
C ARG A 260 5.33 14.51 -9.62
N THR A 261 5.17 14.43 -10.94
CA THR A 261 4.93 15.61 -11.78
C THR A 261 3.51 16.14 -11.65
N THR A 262 2.50 15.25 -11.57
CA THR A 262 1.09 15.63 -11.47
C THR A 262 0.79 16.37 -10.17
N PHE A 263 1.32 15.91 -9.05
CA PHE A 263 1.05 16.47 -7.72
C PHE A 263 2.22 17.28 -7.15
N ASN A 264 3.24 17.58 -7.96
CA ASN A 264 4.44 18.33 -7.56
C ASN A 264 5.09 17.80 -6.28
N LEU A 265 5.31 16.48 -6.21
CA LEU A 265 5.80 15.80 -5.02
C LEU A 265 7.33 15.74 -4.97
N THR A 266 7.89 15.89 -3.78
CA THR A 266 9.25 15.46 -3.45
C THR A 266 9.17 14.16 -2.67
N ILE A 267 9.59 13.05 -3.28
CA ILE A 267 9.49 11.72 -2.70
C ILE A 267 10.78 11.41 -1.92
N PRO A 268 10.71 11.08 -0.62
CA PRO A 268 11.88 10.73 0.15
C PRO A 268 12.52 9.41 -0.32
N HIS A 269 13.85 9.30 -0.19
CA HIS A 269 14.55 8.04 -0.41
C HIS A 269 14.16 7.01 0.65
N TRP A 270 14.00 5.74 0.26
CA TRP A 270 13.54 4.65 1.14
C TRP A 270 14.36 4.53 2.43
N TYR A 271 15.68 4.71 2.37
CA TYR A 271 16.55 4.63 3.54
C TYR A 271 16.27 5.73 4.57
N SER A 272 16.02 6.95 4.11
CA SER A 272 15.66 8.09 4.98
C SER A 272 14.34 7.84 5.69
N SER A 273 13.36 7.28 4.98
CA SER A 273 12.05 6.92 5.53
C SER A 273 12.14 5.74 6.50
N LEU A 274 12.97 4.74 6.18
CA LEU A 274 13.26 3.63 7.09
C LEU A 274 13.89 4.13 8.39
N LYS A 275 14.89 5.03 8.31
CA LYS A 275 15.51 5.63 9.49
C LYS A 275 14.50 6.31 10.42
N ARG A 276 13.54 7.05 9.85
CA ARG A 276 12.46 7.68 10.63
C ARG A 276 11.56 6.62 11.30
N CYS A 277 11.16 5.59 10.55
CA CYS A 277 10.31 4.53 11.07
C CYS A 277 11.00 3.75 12.21
N VAL A 278 12.27 3.35 12.04
CA VAL A 278 13.02 2.61 13.06
C VAL A 278 13.22 3.46 14.32
N ALA A 279 13.52 4.75 14.19
CA ALA A 279 13.64 5.66 15.32
C ALA A 279 12.31 5.76 16.12
N LEU A 280 11.17 5.83 15.42
CA LEU A 280 9.86 5.82 16.07
C LEU A 280 9.58 4.49 16.78
N LEU A 281 9.92 3.34 16.16
CA LEU A 281 9.75 2.02 16.78
C LEU A 281 10.61 1.84 18.04
N GLN A 282 11.78 2.48 18.12
CA GLN A 282 12.66 2.45 19.30
C GLN A 282 12.20 3.40 20.42
N SER A 283 11.30 4.33 20.13
CA SER A 283 10.76 5.30 21.10
C SER A 283 9.44 4.85 21.76
N ILE A 284 8.87 3.75 21.31
CA ILE A 284 7.63 3.14 21.84
C ILE A 284 8.00 1.99 22.80
#